data_7f144561ee3af29ab0ed95ba1359e798
#
_entry.id   7f144561ee3af29ab0ed95ba1359e798
#
_cell.length_a   1.000
_cell.length_b   1.000
_cell.length_c   1.000
_cell.angle_alpha   90.00
_cell.angle_beta   90.00
_cell.angle_gamma   90.00
#
_symmetry.space_group_name_H-M   'P 1'
#
loop_
_entity.id
_entity.type
_entity.pdbx_description
1 polymer ?
#
loop_
_entity_poly.entity_id
_entity_poly.type
_entity_poly.pdbx_seq_one_letter_code
_entity_poly.pdbx_strand_id
1 'polypeptide(L)'
;MSNDQLETQITELDNLPEHREIVTFMRRSAPLNTSQRTALEDYRDLILEYPVGDLRQHFEQPERPLTVEIGFGMGRSLVLMAKANPERNFVGIEVHVPGIAQCVYEAGMAGLKNLRVLDADAIQVLREMPDNSINCVQLYFPDPWQKKRHFKRRFVIHERMQLVEQKLELGGTFHAATDWEPYAEWMLDVLDNRPNLENVAGKGQSYPRPDWRPVTKFERRGIESGHKINDFLFKKIH
;
A
#
# COMPACT_ATOMS: atom_id res chain seq x y z
N MET A 1 -27.05 18.90 -37.60
CA MET A 1 -27.40 17.85 -36.65
C MET A 1 -28.64 18.27 -35.90
N SER A 2 -29.66 17.43 -35.87
CA SER A 2 -30.89 17.73 -35.12
C SER A 2 -30.65 17.50 -33.62
N ASN A 3 -31.42 18.22 -32.75
CA ASN A 3 -31.34 18.03 -31.29
C ASN A 3 -31.53 16.56 -30.87
N ASP A 4 -32.36 15.81 -31.56
CA ASP A 4 -32.55 14.36 -31.34
C ASP A 4 -31.30 13.52 -31.53
N GLN A 5 -30.41 13.90 -32.45
CA GLN A 5 -29.14 13.18 -32.65
C GLN A 5 -28.13 13.48 -31.54
N LEU A 6 -28.15 14.65 -30.97
CA LEU A 6 -27.32 15.03 -29.82
C LEU A 6 -27.80 14.33 -28.54
N GLU A 7 -29.11 14.28 -28.28
CA GLU A 7 -29.68 13.58 -27.13
C GLU A 7 -29.44 12.08 -27.20
N THR A 8 -29.50 11.46 -28.38
CA THR A 8 -29.19 10.04 -28.56
C THR A 8 -27.72 9.74 -28.30
N GLN A 9 -26.78 10.61 -28.74
CA GLN A 9 -25.35 10.46 -28.47
C GLN A 9 -25.00 10.66 -26.99
N ILE A 10 -25.68 11.57 -26.28
CA ILE A 10 -25.49 11.76 -24.83
C ILE A 10 -25.98 10.53 -24.09
N THR A 11 -27.12 9.95 -24.45
CA THR A 11 -27.68 8.75 -23.82
C THR A 11 -26.83 7.48 -24.08
N GLU A 12 -26.15 7.41 -25.24
CA GLU A 12 -25.20 6.32 -25.53
C GLU A 12 -23.89 6.46 -24.74
N LEU A 13 -23.45 7.66 -24.42
CA LEU A 13 -22.27 7.89 -23.56
C LEU A 13 -22.54 7.54 -22.09
N ASP A 14 -23.75 7.73 -21.61
CA ASP A 14 -24.17 7.37 -20.24
C ASP A 14 -24.38 5.84 -20.07
N ASN A 15 -24.50 5.08 -21.17
CA ASN A 15 -24.64 3.64 -21.17
C ASN A 15 -23.32 2.87 -21.48
N LEU A 16 -22.16 3.55 -21.55
CA LEU A 16 -20.88 2.86 -21.57
C LEU A 16 -20.72 2.08 -20.28
N PRO A 17 -20.39 0.75 -20.32
CA PRO A 17 -20.16 -0.01 -19.11
C PRO A 17 -19.08 0.73 -18.30
N GLU A 18 -19.42 1.10 -17.05
CA GLU A 18 -18.43 1.61 -16.10
C GLU A 18 -17.16 0.80 -16.26
N HIS A 19 -16.06 1.44 -16.65
CA HIS A 19 -14.77 0.78 -16.77
C HIS A 19 -14.48 0.17 -15.40
N ARG A 20 -14.73 -1.13 -15.22
CA ARG A 20 -14.40 -1.83 -13.99
C ARG A 20 -12.94 -1.57 -13.69
N GLU A 21 -12.73 -0.81 -12.64
CA GLU A 21 -11.40 -0.45 -12.18
C GLU A 21 -10.57 -1.71 -11.97
N ILE A 22 -9.35 -1.74 -12.53
CA ILE A 22 -8.50 -2.92 -12.45
C ILE A 22 -7.88 -2.96 -11.06
N VAL A 23 -8.43 -3.83 -10.21
CA VAL A 23 -7.92 -4.01 -8.86
C VAL A 23 -6.57 -4.73 -8.84
N THR A 24 -5.72 -4.34 -7.89
CA THR A 24 -4.35 -4.87 -7.70
C THR A 24 -4.32 -6.17 -6.89
N PHE A 25 -5.42 -6.56 -6.28
CA PHE A 25 -5.53 -7.65 -5.33
C PHE A 25 -6.60 -8.68 -5.73
N MET A 26 -6.63 -9.79 -5.01
CA MET A 26 -7.75 -10.75 -5.01
C MET A 26 -8.31 -10.84 -3.58
N ARG A 27 -9.58 -10.46 -3.38
CA ARG A 27 -10.25 -10.73 -2.10
C ARG A 27 -10.41 -12.24 -1.93
N ARG A 28 -9.79 -12.77 -0.87
CA ARG A 28 -9.99 -14.14 -0.42
C ARG A 28 -10.79 -14.10 0.86
N SER A 29 -12.01 -14.62 0.84
CA SER A 29 -12.79 -14.80 2.06
C SER A 29 -12.24 -16.01 2.81
N ALA A 30 -11.88 -15.81 4.07
CA ALA A 30 -11.62 -16.90 5.01
C ALA A 30 -12.42 -16.60 6.29
N PRO A 31 -13.03 -17.64 6.91
CA PRO A 31 -13.77 -17.44 8.15
C PRO A 31 -12.82 -16.98 9.25
N LEU A 32 -13.25 -15.99 10.02
CA LEU A 32 -12.54 -15.56 11.22
C LEU A 32 -12.75 -16.57 12.35
N ASN A 33 -11.68 -16.85 13.09
CA ASN A 33 -11.78 -17.57 14.35
C ASN A 33 -12.33 -16.65 15.46
N THR A 34 -12.62 -17.20 16.63
CA THR A 34 -13.21 -16.46 17.75
C THR A 34 -12.29 -15.31 18.20
N SER A 35 -10.98 -15.57 18.38
CA SER A 35 -10.02 -14.55 18.81
C SER A 35 -9.92 -13.38 17.83
N GLN A 36 -9.98 -13.67 16.53
CA GLN A 36 -9.97 -12.63 15.49
C GLN A 36 -11.24 -11.76 15.53
N ARG A 37 -12.42 -12.37 15.75
CA ARG A 37 -13.68 -11.62 15.91
C ARG A 37 -13.62 -10.71 17.14
N THR A 38 -13.25 -11.28 18.29
CA THR A 38 -13.09 -10.53 19.53
C THR A 38 -12.09 -9.36 19.38
N ALA A 39 -10.98 -9.57 18.70
CA ALA A 39 -10.00 -8.51 18.47
C ALA A 39 -10.57 -7.33 17.65
N LEU A 40 -11.39 -7.60 16.62
CA LEU A 40 -12.04 -6.55 15.84
C LEU A 40 -13.07 -5.75 16.65
N GLU A 41 -13.66 -6.34 17.70
CA GLU A 41 -14.58 -5.69 18.63
C GLU A 41 -13.82 -4.91 19.70
N ASP A 42 -12.88 -5.54 20.41
CA ASP A 42 -12.14 -4.98 21.53
C ASP A 42 -11.22 -3.80 21.16
N TYR A 43 -10.69 -3.81 19.93
CA TYR A 43 -9.77 -2.80 19.41
C TYR A 43 -10.32 -2.05 18.20
N ARG A 44 -11.64 -1.82 18.19
CA ARG A 44 -12.35 -1.15 17.10
C ARG A 44 -11.78 0.24 16.79
N ASP A 45 -11.28 0.94 17.77
CA ASP A 45 -10.67 2.27 17.66
C ASP A 45 -9.38 2.31 16.81
N LEU A 46 -8.76 1.15 16.55
CA LEU A 46 -7.64 1.01 15.63
C LEU A 46 -8.07 0.89 14.17
N ILE A 47 -9.35 0.65 13.89
CA ILE A 47 -9.90 0.40 12.54
C ILE A 47 -10.57 1.65 12.03
N LEU A 48 -10.09 2.14 10.89
CA LEU A 48 -10.72 3.25 10.18
C LEU A 48 -11.83 2.75 9.26
N GLU A 49 -12.88 3.55 9.11
CA GLU A 49 -13.98 3.30 8.18
C GLU A 49 -13.81 4.14 6.92
N TYR A 50 -13.88 3.48 5.78
CA TYR A 50 -13.83 4.15 4.49
C TYR A 50 -15.20 4.83 4.18
N PRO A 51 -15.27 6.06 3.62
CA PRO A 51 -14.16 6.93 3.23
C PRO A 51 -13.47 7.62 4.41
N VAL A 52 -12.15 7.86 4.31
CA VAL A 52 -11.33 8.32 5.44
C VAL A 52 -10.80 9.76 5.32
N GLY A 53 -10.76 10.33 4.11
CA GLY A 53 -10.15 11.64 3.88
C GLY A 53 -8.65 11.63 4.23
N ASP A 54 -8.18 12.68 4.91
CA ASP A 54 -6.80 12.80 5.35
C ASP A 54 -6.51 11.86 6.53
N LEU A 55 -5.75 10.80 6.27
CA LEU A 55 -5.39 9.78 7.27
C LEU A 55 -4.70 10.34 8.51
N ARG A 56 -3.99 11.49 8.42
CA ARG A 56 -3.30 12.11 9.56
C ARG A 56 -4.28 12.54 10.65
N GLN A 57 -5.50 12.94 10.27
CA GLN A 57 -6.51 13.44 11.20
C GLN A 57 -7.08 12.37 12.16
N HIS A 58 -6.76 11.09 11.93
CA HIS A 58 -7.20 9.99 12.78
C HIS A 58 -6.22 9.67 13.92
N PHE A 59 -5.22 10.52 14.14
CA PHE A 59 -4.23 10.39 15.22
C PHE A 59 -4.29 11.58 16.18
N GLU A 60 -3.93 11.33 17.45
CA GLU A 60 -3.81 12.40 18.46
C GLU A 60 -2.75 13.44 18.09
N GLN A 61 -1.76 13.05 17.30
CA GLN A 61 -0.65 13.90 16.84
C GLN A 61 -0.55 13.83 15.29
N PRO A 62 -1.42 14.56 14.59
CA PRO A 62 -1.54 14.51 13.14
C PRO A 62 -0.30 15.09 12.41
N GLU A 63 0.53 15.88 13.09
CA GLU A 63 1.77 16.47 12.58
C GLU A 63 2.93 15.48 12.47
N ARG A 64 2.83 14.31 13.09
CA ARG A 64 3.87 13.29 13.00
C ARG A 64 4.01 12.75 11.58
N PRO A 65 5.22 12.41 11.15
CA PRO A 65 5.44 11.79 9.83
C PRO A 65 4.55 10.56 9.65
N LEU A 66 3.82 10.51 8.53
CA LEU A 66 2.90 9.40 8.21
C LEU A 66 3.60 8.37 7.33
N THR A 67 3.57 7.12 7.77
CA THR A 67 3.94 5.93 6.98
C THR A 67 2.69 5.15 6.62
N VAL A 68 2.52 4.82 5.32
CA VAL A 68 1.41 4.01 4.82
C VAL A 68 1.96 2.70 4.26
N GLU A 69 1.62 1.55 4.86
CA GLU A 69 1.95 0.23 4.32
C GLU A 69 0.76 -0.34 3.55
N ILE A 70 0.97 -0.67 2.28
CA ILE A 70 -0.05 -1.20 1.38
C ILE A 70 0.13 -2.71 1.28
N GLY A 71 -0.95 -3.47 1.58
CA GLY A 71 -0.93 -4.93 1.54
C GLY A 71 -0.11 -5.54 2.68
N PHE A 72 -0.30 -5.09 3.91
CA PHE A 72 0.50 -5.52 5.08
C PHE A 72 0.31 -7.01 5.47
N GLY A 73 -0.59 -7.74 4.82
CA GLY A 73 -0.85 -9.16 5.09
C GLY A 73 -1.31 -9.40 6.53
N MET A 74 -0.51 -10.14 7.33
CA MET A 74 -0.83 -10.41 8.74
C MET A 74 -0.39 -9.28 9.70
N GLY A 75 0.21 -8.20 9.21
CA GLY A 75 0.49 -6.98 9.95
C GLY A 75 1.65 -7.01 10.92
N ARG A 76 2.32 -8.15 11.12
CA ARG A 76 3.40 -8.26 12.12
C ARG A 76 4.54 -7.27 11.86
N SER A 77 4.94 -7.08 10.61
CA SER A 77 5.98 -6.11 10.24
C SER A 77 5.56 -4.70 10.60
N LEU A 78 4.34 -4.32 10.23
CA LEU A 78 3.74 -3.02 10.51
C LEU A 78 3.67 -2.73 12.02
N VAL A 79 3.21 -3.69 12.83
CA VAL A 79 3.15 -3.57 14.29
C VAL A 79 4.54 -3.37 14.89
N LEU A 80 5.54 -4.14 14.44
CA LEU A 80 6.93 -4.01 14.92
C LEU A 80 7.52 -2.65 14.56
N MET A 81 7.27 -2.15 13.35
CA MET A 81 7.74 -0.82 12.93
C MET A 81 7.05 0.30 13.72
N ALA A 82 5.73 0.22 13.92
CA ALA A 82 4.99 1.21 14.72
C ALA A 82 5.47 1.24 16.18
N LYS A 83 5.74 0.06 16.77
CA LYS A 83 6.28 -0.05 18.13
C LYS A 83 7.68 0.54 18.26
N ALA A 84 8.53 0.34 17.25
CA ALA A 84 9.91 0.82 17.25
C ALA A 84 10.03 2.33 16.96
N ASN A 85 8.99 2.97 16.40
CA ASN A 85 9.01 4.38 16.00
C ASN A 85 7.77 5.13 16.54
N PRO A 86 7.68 5.35 17.85
CA PRO A 86 6.52 5.99 18.48
C PRO A 86 6.33 7.46 18.06
N GLU A 87 7.35 8.09 17.48
CA GLU A 87 7.35 9.46 16.96
C GLU A 87 6.72 9.57 15.56
N ARG A 88 6.28 8.46 14.96
CA ARG A 88 5.68 8.39 13.62
C ARG A 88 4.28 7.80 13.71
N ASN A 89 3.42 8.17 12.78
CA ASN A 89 2.11 7.55 12.59
C ASN A 89 2.18 6.49 11.47
N PHE A 90 1.47 5.40 11.67
CA PHE A 90 1.41 4.28 10.73
C PHE A 90 -0.03 3.97 10.34
N VAL A 91 -0.29 3.80 9.05
CA VAL A 91 -1.55 3.27 8.54
C VAL A 91 -1.28 2.06 7.68
N GLY A 92 -1.91 0.95 8.00
CA GLY A 92 -1.94 -0.24 7.14
C GLY A 92 -3.22 -0.28 6.32
N ILE A 93 -3.10 -0.50 5.01
CA ILE A 93 -4.25 -0.71 4.11
C ILE A 93 -4.18 -2.15 3.60
N GLU A 94 -5.23 -2.92 3.85
CA GLU A 94 -5.31 -4.34 3.48
C GLU A 94 -6.76 -4.72 3.16
N VAL A 95 -6.95 -5.76 2.35
CA VAL A 95 -8.28 -6.30 1.97
C VAL A 95 -8.53 -7.71 2.50
N HIS A 96 -7.51 -8.30 3.13
CA HIS A 96 -7.57 -9.62 3.74
C HIS A 96 -7.99 -9.54 5.21
N VAL A 97 -9.29 -9.66 5.48
CA VAL A 97 -9.87 -9.45 6.81
C VAL A 97 -9.19 -10.25 7.95
N PRO A 98 -8.79 -11.52 7.78
CA PRO A 98 -8.03 -12.23 8.82
C PRO A 98 -6.68 -11.59 9.14
N GLY A 99 -6.03 -10.96 8.16
CA GLY A 99 -4.79 -10.19 8.37
C GLY A 99 -5.03 -8.92 9.15
N ILE A 100 -6.10 -8.19 8.82
CA ILE A 100 -6.53 -7.01 9.56
C ILE A 100 -6.80 -7.37 11.02
N ALA A 101 -7.57 -8.42 11.28
CA ALA A 101 -7.89 -8.88 12.63
C ALA A 101 -6.63 -9.26 13.43
N GLN A 102 -5.65 -9.92 12.78
CA GLN A 102 -4.37 -10.26 13.42
C GLN A 102 -3.55 -9.01 13.75
N CYS A 103 -3.46 -8.06 12.81
CA CYS A 103 -2.77 -6.80 13.02
C CYS A 103 -3.37 -6.00 14.18
N VAL A 104 -4.69 -5.87 14.20
CA VAL A 104 -5.46 -5.18 15.24
C VAL A 104 -5.24 -5.84 16.61
N TYR A 105 -5.27 -7.17 16.67
CA TYR A 105 -4.97 -7.91 17.90
C TYR A 105 -3.57 -7.61 18.43
N GLU A 106 -2.54 -7.74 17.59
CA GLU A 106 -1.14 -7.49 18.00
C GLU A 106 -0.90 -6.02 18.40
N ALA A 107 -1.49 -5.07 17.66
CA ALA A 107 -1.39 -3.65 17.94
C ALA A 107 -2.12 -3.27 19.25
N GLY A 108 -3.33 -3.79 19.45
CA GLY A 108 -4.12 -3.58 20.67
C GLY A 108 -3.45 -4.15 21.89
N MET A 109 -2.96 -5.39 21.84
CA MET A 109 -2.20 -6.03 22.92
C MET A 109 -0.90 -5.27 23.24
N ALA A 110 -0.30 -4.61 22.27
CA ALA A 110 0.89 -3.77 22.47
C ALA A 110 0.53 -2.34 22.93
N GLY A 111 -0.74 -1.97 23.00
CA GLY A 111 -1.22 -0.64 23.41
C GLY A 111 -0.81 0.48 22.44
N LEU A 112 -0.63 0.18 21.16
CA LEU A 112 -0.15 1.15 20.18
C LEU A 112 -1.22 2.23 19.91
N LYS A 113 -0.83 3.50 19.99
CA LYS A 113 -1.67 4.66 19.69
C LYS A 113 -1.35 5.28 18.32
N ASN A 114 -0.18 4.96 17.78
CA ASN A 114 0.35 5.48 16.53
C ASN A 114 0.13 4.54 15.32
N LEU A 115 -0.79 3.57 15.42
CA LEU A 115 -1.15 2.66 14.33
C LEU A 115 -2.66 2.67 14.10
N ARG A 116 -3.06 2.69 12.83
CA ARG A 116 -4.44 2.47 12.35
C ARG A 116 -4.43 1.50 11.18
N VAL A 117 -5.54 0.81 10.97
CA VAL A 117 -5.72 -0.11 9.85
C VAL A 117 -7.01 0.21 9.09
N LEU A 118 -7.04 -0.16 7.81
CA LEU A 118 -8.16 0.13 6.91
C LEU A 118 -8.42 -1.05 5.97
N ASP A 119 -9.67 -1.54 5.92
CA ASP A 119 -10.15 -2.49 4.90
C ASP A 119 -10.63 -1.71 3.68
N ALA A 120 -9.72 -1.44 2.75
CA ALA A 120 -10.05 -0.69 1.53
C ALA A 120 -9.08 -1.00 0.38
N ASP A 121 -9.46 -0.58 -0.83
CA ASP A 121 -8.53 -0.49 -1.95
C ASP A 121 -7.58 0.70 -1.74
N ALA A 122 -6.28 0.42 -1.66
CA ALA A 122 -5.26 1.43 -1.43
C ALA A 122 -5.26 2.54 -2.50
N ILE A 123 -5.62 2.23 -3.74
CA ILE A 123 -5.70 3.24 -4.82
C ILE A 123 -6.83 4.23 -4.56
N GLN A 124 -7.99 3.74 -4.08
CA GLN A 124 -9.10 4.61 -3.71
C GLN A 124 -8.73 5.50 -2.52
N VAL A 125 -8.11 4.94 -1.48
CA VAL A 125 -7.62 5.70 -0.32
C VAL A 125 -6.64 6.78 -0.74
N LEU A 126 -5.63 6.43 -1.55
CA LEU A 126 -4.63 7.39 -2.02
C LEU A 126 -5.25 8.55 -2.82
N ARG A 127 -6.31 8.31 -3.60
CA ARG A 127 -7.01 9.37 -4.34
C ARG A 127 -7.67 10.41 -3.43
N GLU A 128 -8.14 10.00 -2.27
CA GLU A 128 -8.78 10.88 -1.29
C GLU A 128 -7.79 11.65 -0.43
N MET A 129 -6.55 11.14 -0.29
CA MET A 129 -5.50 11.81 0.47
C MET A 129 -5.13 13.16 -0.14
N PRO A 130 -4.85 14.19 0.68
CA PRO A 130 -4.22 15.41 0.20
C PRO A 130 -2.88 15.13 -0.48
N ASP A 131 -2.52 15.95 -1.47
CA ASP A 131 -1.18 15.90 -2.06
C ASP A 131 -0.12 16.31 -1.03
N ASN A 132 1.07 15.73 -1.14
CA ASN A 132 2.21 15.99 -0.24
C ASN A 132 1.87 15.76 1.25
N SER A 133 1.19 14.67 1.57
CA SER A 133 0.71 14.36 2.92
C SER A 133 1.28 13.07 3.52
N ILE A 134 2.02 12.28 2.74
CA ILE A 134 2.58 11.00 3.18
C ILE A 134 4.10 11.09 3.17
N ASN A 135 4.73 10.78 4.30
CA ASN A 135 6.18 10.78 4.43
C ASN A 135 6.83 9.50 3.88
N CYS A 136 6.16 8.34 4.02
CA CYS A 136 6.66 7.07 3.50
C CYS A 136 5.51 6.18 3.03
N VAL A 137 5.59 5.66 1.80
CA VAL A 137 4.74 4.59 1.30
C VAL A 137 5.54 3.31 1.22
N GLN A 138 5.03 2.23 1.82
CA GLN A 138 5.66 0.91 1.85
C GLN A 138 4.82 -0.11 1.09
N LEU A 139 5.48 -0.93 0.27
CA LEU A 139 4.86 -1.98 -0.52
C LEU A 139 5.73 -3.24 -0.49
N TYR A 140 5.45 -4.16 0.40
CA TYR A 140 6.30 -5.34 0.61
C TYR A 140 5.67 -6.61 0.06
N PHE A 141 6.39 -7.30 -0.81
CA PHE A 141 6.01 -8.58 -1.44
C PHE A 141 4.61 -8.56 -2.08
N PRO A 142 4.31 -7.53 -2.91
CA PRO A 142 3.03 -7.46 -3.61
C PRO A 142 2.89 -8.61 -4.61
N ASP A 143 1.65 -8.97 -4.95
CA ASP A 143 1.36 -10.00 -5.95
C ASP A 143 2.09 -9.71 -7.28
N PRO A 144 2.95 -10.62 -7.78
CA PRO A 144 3.79 -10.37 -8.96
C PRO A 144 3.01 -10.48 -10.28
N TRP A 145 1.80 -11.05 -10.27
CA TRP A 145 0.96 -11.24 -11.45
C TRP A 145 1.75 -11.76 -12.65
N GLN A 146 2.26 -12.99 -12.55
CA GLN A 146 3.24 -13.59 -13.48
C GLN A 146 2.77 -13.67 -14.94
N LYS A 147 1.45 -13.81 -15.20
CA LYS A 147 0.91 -13.91 -16.56
C LYS A 147 0.82 -12.53 -17.22
N LYS A 148 1.35 -12.36 -18.44
CA LYS A 148 1.35 -11.07 -19.18
C LYS A 148 0.00 -10.36 -19.18
N ARG A 149 -1.12 -11.10 -19.39
CA ARG A 149 -2.49 -10.55 -19.37
C ARG A 149 -2.88 -9.90 -18.02
N HIS A 150 -2.13 -10.19 -16.93
CA HIS A 150 -2.36 -9.66 -15.58
C HIS A 150 -1.39 -8.54 -15.19
N PHE A 151 -0.42 -8.16 -16.01
CA PHE A 151 0.57 -7.13 -15.64
C PHE A 151 -0.06 -5.80 -15.28
N LYS A 152 -1.20 -5.44 -15.91
CA LYS A 152 -2.00 -4.27 -15.53
C LYS A 152 -2.54 -4.31 -14.09
N ARG A 153 -2.51 -5.45 -13.41
CA ARG A 153 -2.87 -5.62 -11.99
C ARG A 153 -1.69 -5.38 -11.05
N ARG A 154 -0.45 -5.35 -11.53
CA ARG A 154 0.72 -5.03 -10.69
C ARG A 154 0.54 -3.67 -10.05
N PHE A 155 0.90 -3.54 -8.78
CA PHE A 155 0.79 -2.24 -8.12
C PHE A 155 1.77 -1.23 -8.74
N VAL A 156 3.02 -1.62 -8.96
CA VAL A 156 4.04 -0.76 -9.56
C VAL A 156 3.85 -0.72 -11.08
N ILE A 157 3.08 0.28 -11.54
CA ILE A 157 2.92 0.71 -12.92
C ILE A 157 2.94 2.24 -12.96
N HIS A 158 3.20 2.83 -14.12
CA HIS A 158 3.39 4.29 -14.24
C HIS A 158 2.24 5.11 -13.66
N GLU A 159 0.98 4.75 -13.96
CA GLU A 159 -0.21 5.50 -13.52
C GLU A 159 -0.36 5.48 -11.99
N ARG A 160 -0.15 4.34 -11.35
CA ARG A 160 -0.26 4.23 -9.88
C ARG A 160 0.91 4.88 -9.18
N MET A 161 2.12 4.79 -9.75
CA MET A 161 3.29 5.46 -9.21
C MET A 161 3.18 6.98 -9.33
N GLN A 162 2.53 7.51 -10.36
CA GLN A 162 2.20 8.93 -10.45
C GLN A 162 1.31 9.38 -9.29
N LEU A 163 0.29 8.59 -8.93
CA LEU A 163 -0.55 8.87 -7.77
C LEU A 163 0.25 8.84 -6.47
N VAL A 164 1.10 7.82 -6.27
CA VAL A 164 1.98 7.73 -5.09
C VAL A 164 2.89 8.96 -4.99
N GLU A 165 3.52 9.40 -6.09
CA GLU A 165 4.36 10.60 -6.14
C GLU A 165 3.59 11.86 -5.71
N GLN A 166 2.35 12.03 -6.18
CA GLN A 166 1.51 13.16 -5.79
C GLN A 166 1.26 13.20 -4.27
N LYS A 167 1.09 12.03 -3.65
CA LYS A 167 0.79 11.93 -2.22
C LYS A 167 2.02 12.00 -1.32
N LEU A 168 3.19 11.63 -1.82
CA LEU A 168 4.44 11.78 -1.08
C LEU A 168 4.78 13.25 -0.85
N GLU A 169 5.26 13.58 0.34
CA GLU A 169 5.90 14.86 0.65
C GLU A 169 7.20 15.02 -0.16
N LEU A 170 7.67 16.25 -0.35
CA LEU A 170 9.02 16.48 -0.86
C LEU A 170 10.04 15.86 0.11
N GLY A 171 10.91 15.01 -0.40
CA GLY A 171 11.83 14.22 0.41
C GLY A 171 11.22 12.95 1.00
N GLY A 172 9.91 12.74 0.85
CA GLY A 172 9.23 11.51 1.22
C GLY A 172 9.69 10.33 0.38
N THR A 173 9.45 9.10 0.85
CA THR A 173 10.02 7.89 0.26
C THR A 173 8.97 6.88 -0.16
N PHE A 174 9.23 6.17 -1.25
CA PHE A 174 8.57 4.91 -1.62
C PHE A 174 9.53 3.76 -1.41
N HIS A 175 9.16 2.80 -0.58
CA HIS A 175 9.97 1.61 -0.29
C HIS A 175 9.22 0.35 -0.70
N ALA A 176 9.77 -0.40 -1.63
CA ALA A 176 9.21 -1.67 -2.09
C ALA A 176 10.20 -2.81 -1.88
N ALA A 177 9.68 -4.04 -1.69
CA ALA A 177 10.49 -5.25 -1.65
C ALA A 177 9.77 -6.39 -2.39
N THR A 178 10.54 -7.25 -3.08
CA THR A 178 10.03 -8.46 -3.75
C THR A 178 11.10 -9.55 -3.80
N ASP A 179 10.66 -10.81 -3.78
CA ASP A 179 11.47 -12.02 -3.98
C ASP A 179 11.33 -12.61 -5.40
N TRP A 180 10.53 -11.96 -6.26
CA TRP A 180 10.28 -12.39 -7.63
C TRP A 180 11.10 -11.55 -8.62
N GLU A 181 12.20 -12.12 -9.14
CA GLU A 181 13.16 -11.39 -9.99
C GLU A 181 12.53 -10.68 -11.20
N PRO A 182 11.61 -11.31 -12.00
CA PRO A 182 11.00 -10.60 -13.13
C PRO A 182 10.12 -9.41 -12.72
N TYR A 183 9.64 -9.39 -11.46
CA TYR A 183 8.91 -8.23 -10.94
C TYR A 183 9.87 -7.19 -10.35
N ALA A 184 11.01 -7.62 -9.81
CA ALA A 184 12.06 -6.72 -9.38
C ALA A 184 12.61 -5.89 -10.56
N GLU A 185 12.91 -6.54 -11.68
CA GLU A 185 13.31 -5.87 -12.93
C GLU A 185 12.24 -4.88 -13.41
N TRP A 186 10.97 -5.30 -13.41
CA TRP A 186 9.84 -4.43 -13.76
C TRP A 186 9.70 -3.22 -12.84
N MET A 187 9.79 -3.43 -11.50
CA MET A 187 9.70 -2.35 -10.53
C MET A 187 10.80 -1.32 -10.77
N LEU A 188 12.03 -1.79 -10.96
CA LEU A 188 13.19 -0.95 -11.19
C LEU A 188 13.03 -0.12 -12.48
N ASP A 189 12.60 -0.77 -13.59
CA ASP A 189 12.34 -0.08 -14.83
C ASP A 189 11.28 1.01 -14.69
N VAL A 190 10.14 0.70 -14.06
CA VAL A 190 9.07 1.69 -13.85
C VAL A 190 9.54 2.84 -12.96
N LEU A 191 10.22 2.55 -11.85
CA LEU A 191 10.59 3.55 -10.83
C LEU A 191 11.76 4.43 -11.29
N ASP A 192 12.78 3.88 -11.92
CA ASP A 192 13.93 4.63 -12.45
C ASP A 192 13.58 5.56 -13.63
N ASN A 193 12.42 5.35 -14.25
CA ASN A 193 11.88 6.20 -15.31
C ASN A 193 10.85 7.23 -14.79
N ARG A 194 10.74 7.41 -13.46
CA ARG A 194 9.89 8.47 -12.86
C ARG A 194 10.71 9.74 -12.65
N PRO A 195 10.31 10.88 -13.26
CA PRO A 195 11.13 12.11 -13.21
C PRO A 195 11.22 12.73 -11.80
N ASN A 196 10.23 12.45 -10.94
CA ASN A 196 10.15 13.03 -9.60
C ASN A 196 10.69 12.09 -8.51
N LEU A 197 11.16 10.90 -8.87
CA LEU A 197 11.73 9.93 -7.94
C LEU A 197 13.21 9.71 -8.21
N GLU A 198 14.02 9.77 -7.17
CA GLU A 198 15.43 9.43 -7.19
C GLU A 198 15.65 8.08 -6.51
N ASN A 199 16.34 7.17 -7.19
CA ASN A 199 16.75 5.90 -6.60
C ASN A 199 17.89 6.14 -5.61
N VAL A 200 17.65 5.90 -4.33
CA VAL A 200 18.63 6.15 -3.24
C VAL A 200 19.88 5.28 -3.38
N ALA A 201 19.76 4.11 -4.00
CA ALA A 201 20.90 3.23 -4.29
C ALA A 201 21.64 3.59 -5.58
N GLY A 202 21.12 4.52 -6.37
CA GLY A 202 21.56 4.85 -7.71
C GLY A 202 20.77 4.11 -8.79
N LYS A 203 20.67 4.73 -9.97
CA LYS A 203 19.88 4.20 -11.11
C LYS A 203 20.31 2.76 -11.46
N GLY A 204 19.33 1.88 -11.64
CA GLY A 204 19.56 0.48 -11.97
C GLY A 204 19.97 -0.40 -10.78
N GLN A 205 19.99 0.13 -9.55
CA GLN A 205 20.45 -0.62 -8.38
C GLN A 205 19.30 -0.93 -7.41
N SER A 206 19.35 -2.13 -6.83
CA SER A 206 18.56 -2.46 -5.66
C SER A 206 19.18 -1.87 -4.40
N TYR A 207 18.34 -1.44 -3.46
CA TYR A 207 18.77 -0.93 -2.17
C TYR A 207 19.18 -2.09 -1.25
N PRO A 208 20.24 -1.98 -0.45
CA PRO A 208 20.54 -2.96 0.58
C PRO A 208 19.35 -3.09 1.55
N ARG A 209 19.01 -4.33 1.95
CA ARG A 209 17.94 -4.51 2.93
C ARG A 209 18.18 -3.66 4.17
N PRO A 210 17.30 -2.73 4.53
CA PRO A 210 17.52 -1.87 5.69
C PRO A 210 17.24 -2.62 7.00
N ASP A 211 18.03 -2.35 8.04
CA ASP A 211 17.88 -2.98 9.35
C ASP A 211 16.56 -2.66 10.03
N TRP A 212 15.97 -1.48 9.75
CA TRP A 212 14.68 -1.05 10.29
C TRP A 212 13.48 -1.77 9.67
N ARG A 213 13.64 -2.50 8.55
CA ARG A 213 12.57 -3.33 7.98
C ARG A 213 12.59 -4.73 8.59
N PRO A 214 11.59 -5.13 9.41
CA PRO A 214 11.54 -6.47 9.99
C PRO A 214 11.49 -7.56 8.91
N VAL A 215 12.09 -8.71 9.20
CA VAL A 215 12.00 -9.88 8.32
C VAL A 215 10.58 -10.42 8.33
N THR A 216 9.91 -10.40 7.16
CA THR A 216 8.58 -10.94 7.01
C THR A 216 8.59 -12.47 6.91
N LYS A 217 7.42 -13.12 7.12
CA LYS A 217 7.28 -14.57 6.89
C LYS A 217 7.53 -14.95 5.43
N PHE A 218 7.12 -14.10 4.50
CA PHE A 218 7.34 -14.30 3.05
C PHE A 218 8.81 -14.20 2.71
N GLU A 219 9.50 -13.19 3.22
CA GLU A 219 10.94 -13.02 3.04
C GLU A 219 11.73 -14.23 3.54
N ARG A 220 11.43 -14.72 4.75
CA ARG A 220 12.08 -15.90 5.30
C ARG A 220 11.92 -17.12 4.39
N ARG A 221 10.70 -17.36 3.90
CA ARG A 221 10.43 -18.44 2.95
C ARG A 221 11.16 -18.25 1.62
N GLY A 222 11.22 -17.03 1.10
CA GLY A 222 11.97 -16.70 -0.09
C GLY A 222 13.45 -17.03 0.08
N ILE A 223 14.07 -16.60 1.19
CA ILE A 223 15.47 -16.90 1.55
C ILE A 223 15.70 -18.41 1.68
N GLU A 224 14.84 -19.12 2.42
CA GLU A 224 14.90 -20.59 2.58
C GLU A 224 14.80 -21.33 1.24
N SER A 225 14.07 -20.74 0.26
CA SER A 225 13.96 -21.27 -1.11
C SER A 225 15.09 -20.81 -2.05
N GLY A 226 16.08 -20.07 -1.54
CA GLY A 226 17.21 -19.56 -2.32
C GLY A 226 16.88 -18.33 -3.19
N HIS A 227 15.73 -17.68 -2.96
CA HIS A 227 15.38 -16.47 -3.69
C HIS A 227 16.18 -15.27 -3.15
N LYS A 228 16.62 -14.42 -4.08
CA LYS A 228 17.18 -13.12 -3.74
C LYS A 228 16.03 -12.16 -3.40
N ILE A 229 16.17 -11.45 -2.30
CA ILE A 229 15.26 -10.36 -1.95
C ILE A 229 15.81 -9.07 -2.55
N ASN A 230 14.98 -8.36 -3.29
CA ASN A 230 15.31 -7.06 -3.85
C ASN A 230 14.50 -5.99 -3.12
N ASP A 231 15.18 -5.05 -2.47
CA ASP A 231 14.61 -3.84 -1.88
C ASP A 231 14.84 -2.66 -2.83
N PHE A 232 13.88 -1.74 -2.90
CA PHE A 232 13.93 -0.53 -3.71
C PHE A 232 13.50 0.65 -2.84
N LEU A 233 14.37 1.63 -2.66
CA LEU A 233 14.09 2.85 -1.92
C LEU A 233 14.22 4.04 -2.87
N PHE A 234 13.11 4.74 -3.10
CA PHE A 234 13.04 5.90 -3.95
C PHE A 234 12.59 7.11 -3.14
N LYS A 235 13.21 8.27 -3.39
CA LYS A 235 12.92 9.53 -2.71
C LYS A 235 12.30 10.52 -3.68
N LYS A 236 11.24 11.20 -3.26
CA LYS A 236 10.64 12.30 -4.05
C LYS A 236 11.56 13.52 -4.00
N ILE A 237 11.90 14.05 -5.20
CA ILE A 237 12.84 15.17 -5.37
C ILE A 237 12.19 16.42 -5.96
N HIS A 238 10.95 16.31 -6.50
CA HIS A 238 10.19 17.45 -7.05
C HIS A 238 8.69 17.33 -6.76
#